data_5e984c599155df40faa387edceca958f
#
_entry.id   5e984c599155df40faa387edceca958f
#
_cell.length_a   1.000
_cell.length_b   1.000
_cell.length_c   1.000
_cell.angle_alpha   90.00
_cell.angle_beta   90.00
_cell.angle_gamma   90.00
#
_symmetry.space_group_name_H-M   'P 1'
#
loop_
_entity.id
_entity.type
_entity.pdbx_description
1 polymer ?
#
loop_
_entity_poly.entity_id
_entity_poly.type
_entity_poly.pdbx_seq_one_letter_code
_entity_poly.pdbx_strand_id
1 'polypeptide(L)'
;MKLKIWIGRIIPLVIIALGEIILYCNLFNWLTTSFVFVEIVLHILSILIVLNIVRTSRHLSSDLMWIMLIVIFPVFGTFVYVLMLLSLLFGKTFRNIIKEQKKASTYYVQDESIINEIRKDNPDYVSQLAFLHEEGFPFYRNTDFEYYAPCENGFNVMLEELKKAEKYIFMEYFIIEEGIMFNSILSILEEKVKQGVEVRIMYDDMGSLGTLPASYAKQLEKKGIKAVSFNRISPIINTIMNHRDHRKILVIDGKVAFSGGANLADEYINKKVKHGHWMDNIICIKGKAIWSYLVMFLTNWNALRHEDFDYSVFKNEDIVEKTSFDGYIAPYAETPLDEELTGQSVYEDLLNSANKYVYIMTPYLIIDSEMINTLIHTAKKGVDVRIIMPGIADKQIVHDLGTTYYAQLIQGGVKIYEYEPGFVHSKVFVCDDTYATVGTINLDYRSLYLHFENGTLLYKSKKILDVKQNFMDTLEKCKKIQVEDTHVNIVKGLFLSIIRIFSPLL
;
A
#
# COMPACT_ATOMS: atom_id res chain seq x y z
N MET A 1 21.42 18.42 6.08
CA MET A 1 21.09 17.00 6.26
C MET A 1 20.93 16.26 4.91
N LYS A 2 20.06 16.70 4.00
CA LYS A 2 19.80 16.02 2.70
C LYS A 2 21.08 15.71 1.88
N LEU A 3 22.03 16.66 1.75
CA LEU A 3 23.29 16.44 1.01
C LEU A 3 24.14 15.30 1.61
N LYS A 4 24.19 15.16 2.95
CA LYS A 4 24.90 14.06 3.60
C LYS A 4 24.25 12.71 3.37
N ILE A 5 22.91 12.66 3.26
CA ILE A 5 22.16 11.44 2.91
C ILE A 5 22.45 11.04 1.47
N TRP A 6 22.41 11.99 0.52
CA TRP A 6 22.72 11.73 -0.88
C TRP A 6 24.15 11.18 -1.06
N ILE A 7 25.14 11.84 -0.47
CA ILE A 7 26.55 11.40 -0.56
C ILE A 7 26.76 10.06 0.16
N GLY A 8 26.22 9.89 1.34
CA GLY A 8 26.49 8.71 2.17
C GLY A 8 25.66 7.47 1.85
N ARG A 9 24.59 7.61 1.07
CA ARG A 9 23.64 6.52 0.83
C ARG A 9 23.27 6.34 -0.63
N ILE A 10 22.83 7.38 -1.31
CA ILE A 10 22.29 7.28 -2.68
C ILE A 10 23.42 7.13 -3.69
N ILE A 11 24.44 7.99 -3.65
CA ILE A 11 25.57 7.94 -4.60
C ILE A 11 26.29 6.58 -4.57
N PRO A 12 26.66 6.02 -3.42
CA PRO A 12 27.29 4.69 -3.38
C PRO A 12 26.42 3.59 -3.97
N LEU A 13 25.10 3.61 -3.69
CA LEU A 13 24.15 2.63 -4.26
C LEU A 13 24.10 2.72 -5.79
N VAL A 14 24.03 3.93 -6.33
CA VAL A 14 24.02 4.15 -7.78
C VAL A 14 25.32 3.68 -8.42
N ILE A 15 26.48 3.97 -7.82
CA ILE A 15 27.79 3.54 -8.33
C ILE A 15 27.88 2.01 -8.34
N ILE A 16 27.44 1.35 -7.28
CA ILE A 16 27.48 -0.12 -7.18
C ILE A 16 26.52 -0.73 -8.21
N ALA A 17 25.27 -0.22 -8.33
CA ALA A 17 24.31 -0.70 -9.31
C ALA A 17 24.82 -0.56 -10.76
N LEU A 18 25.45 0.57 -11.09
CA LEU A 18 26.08 0.75 -12.41
C LEU A 18 27.25 -0.23 -12.61
N GLY A 19 28.05 -0.47 -11.58
CA GLY A 19 29.12 -1.46 -11.60
C GLY A 19 28.60 -2.88 -11.86
N GLU A 20 27.49 -3.26 -11.22
CA GLU A 20 26.83 -4.56 -11.44
C GLU A 20 26.28 -4.70 -12.86
N ILE A 21 25.60 -3.67 -13.37
CA ILE A 21 25.13 -3.66 -14.76
C ILE A 21 26.28 -3.88 -15.74
N ILE A 22 27.39 -3.13 -15.57
CA ILE A 22 28.58 -3.29 -16.41
C ILE A 22 29.16 -4.70 -16.30
N LEU A 23 29.26 -5.24 -15.09
CA LEU A 23 29.75 -6.59 -14.83
C LEU A 23 28.86 -7.63 -15.52
N TYR A 24 27.53 -7.55 -15.36
CA TYR A 24 26.60 -8.48 -15.99
C TYR A 24 26.61 -8.39 -17.51
N CYS A 25 26.70 -7.18 -18.07
CA CYS A 25 26.82 -7.01 -19.52
C CYS A 25 28.13 -7.62 -20.05
N ASN A 26 29.26 -7.43 -19.36
CA ASN A 26 30.53 -8.02 -19.76
C ASN A 26 30.53 -9.55 -19.61
N LEU A 27 29.98 -10.09 -18.50
CA LEU A 27 29.86 -11.54 -18.29
C LEU A 27 28.97 -12.17 -19.36
N PHE A 28 27.84 -11.53 -19.66
CA PHE A 28 26.92 -11.95 -20.70
C PHE A 28 27.60 -11.99 -22.07
N ASN A 29 28.28 -10.90 -22.46
CA ASN A 29 28.99 -10.78 -23.71
C ASN A 29 30.11 -11.84 -23.84
N TRP A 30 30.87 -12.06 -22.76
CA TRP A 30 31.89 -13.10 -22.70
C TRP A 30 31.29 -14.50 -22.88
N LEU A 31 30.19 -14.82 -22.21
CA LEU A 31 29.53 -16.12 -22.30
C LEU A 31 29.01 -16.39 -23.73
N THR A 32 28.36 -15.42 -24.34
CA THR A 32 27.76 -15.58 -25.67
C THR A 32 28.81 -15.61 -26.79
N THR A 33 29.86 -14.82 -26.69
CA THR A 33 30.95 -14.80 -27.68
C THR A 33 31.90 -16.01 -27.56
N SER A 34 32.09 -16.54 -26.35
CA SER A 34 32.98 -17.66 -26.12
C SER A 34 32.29 -19.04 -26.35
N PHE A 35 30.96 -19.11 -26.22
CA PHE A 35 30.22 -20.36 -26.28
C PHE A 35 28.92 -20.21 -27.06
N VAL A 36 28.97 -20.39 -28.39
CA VAL A 36 27.74 -20.36 -29.27
C VAL A 36 26.66 -21.32 -28.79
N PHE A 37 27.02 -22.43 -28.18
CA PHE A 37 26.07 -23.37 -27.60
C PHE A 37 25.23 -22.72 -26.49
N VAL A 38 25.80 -21.84 -25.68
CA VAL A 38 25.07 -21.10 -24.62
C VAL A 38 24.01 -20.21 -25.21
N GLU A 39 24.29 -19.56 -26.33
CA GLU A 39 23.33 -18.71 -27.02
C GLU A 39 22.12 -19.53 -27.52
N ILE A 40 22.36 -20.68 -28.13
CA ILE A 40 21.29 -21.59 -28.59
C ILE A 40 20.44 -22.07 -27.41
N VAL A 41 21.07 -22.49 -26.33
CA VAL A 41 20.36 -22.95 -25.11
C VAL A 41 19.49 -21.82 -24.53
N LEU A 42 20.03 -20.59 -24.46
CA LEU A 42 19.26 -19.45 -23.97
C LEU A 42 18.07 -19.09 -24.87
N HIS A 43 18.19 -19.22 -26.20
CA HIS A 43 17.05 -19.04 -27.11
C HIS A 43 15.96 -20.09 -26.90
N ILE A 44 16.31 -21.36 -26.76
CA ILE A 44 15.34 -22.42 -26.44
C ILE A 44 14.69 -22.15 -25.08
N LEU A 45 15.49 -21.80 -24.07
CA LEU A 45 15.00 -21.49 -22.73
C LEU A 45 14.07 -20.28 -22.73
N SER A 46 14.35 -19.24 -23.56
CA SER A 46 13.46 -18.07 -23.68
C SER A 46 12.04 -18.44 -24.12
N ILE A 47 11.93 -19.33 -25.11
CA ILE A 47 10.63 -19.81 -25.58
C ILE A 47 9.93 -20.60 -24.48
N LEU A 48 10.63 -21.50 -23.80
CA LEU A 48 10.05 -22.31 -22.72
C LEU A 48 9.62 -21.46 -21.53
N ILE A 49 10.38 -20.42 -21.18
CA ILE A 49 10.03 -19.49 -20.11
C ILE A 49 8.78 -18.68 -20.47
N VAL A 50 8.71 -18.11 -21.68
CA VAL A 50 7.52 -17.37 -22.14
C VAL A 50 6.29 -18.28 -22.13
N LEU A 51 6.39 -19.50 -22.64
CA LEU A 51 5.30 -20.47 -22.60
C LEU A 51 4.89 -20.81 -21.16
N ASN A 52 5.87 -20.94 -20.26
CA ASN A 52 5.60 -21.19 -18.85
C ASN A 52 4.90 -19.99 -18.17
N ILE A 53 5.36 -18.77 -18.41
CA ILE A 53 4.71 -17.56 -17.90
C ILE A 53 3.26 -17.51 -18.35
N VAL A 54 3.00 -17.66 -19.67
CA VAL A 54 1.64 -17.64 -20.21
C VAL A 54 0.76 -18.75 -19.62
N ARG A 55 1.34 -19.93 -19.35
CA ARG A 55 0.61 -21.07 -18.76
C ARG A 55 0.26 -20.88 -17.30
N THR A 56 1.14 -20.26 -16.53
CA THR A 56 1.02 -20.17 -15.06
C THR A 56 0.57 -18.81 -14.56
N SER A 57 0.58 -17.79 -15.43
CA SER A 57 0.17 -16.44 -15.07
C SER A 57 -1.31 -16.41 -14.65
N ARG A 58 -1.56 -15.83 -13.49
CA ARG A 58 -2.91 -15.44 -13.05
C ARG A 58 -3.23 -14.01 -13.48
N HIS A 59 -2.19 -13.16 -13.55
CA HIS A 59 -2.30 -11.73 -13.86
C HIS A 59 -1.39 -11.37 -15.04
N LEU A 60 -1.85 -11.74 -16.26
CA LEU A 60 -1.06 -11.57 -17.48
C LEU A 60 -0.58 -10.13 -17.71
N SER A 61 -1.35 -9.14 -17.24
CA SER A 61 -0.97 -7.73 -17.33
C SER A 61 0.34 -7.42 -16.62
N SER A 62 0.59 -7.99 -15.44
CA SER A 62 1.83 -7.81 -14.70
C SER A 62 3.01 -8.57 -15.32
N ASP A 63 2.74 -9.71 -15.95
CA ASP A 63 3.76 -10.54 -16.58
C ASP A 63 4.13 -10.10 -17.99
N LEU A 64 3.28 -9.25 -18.61
CA LEU A 64 3.51 -8.75 -19.98
C LEU A 64 4.87 -8.10 -20.16
N MET A 65 5.35 -7.38 -19.13
CA MET A 65 6.66 -6.76 -19.15
C MET A 65 7.78 -7.81 -19.34
N TRP A 66 7.73 -8.91 -18.61
CA TRP A 66 8.72 -9.98 -18.73
C TRP A 66 8.64 -10.68 -20.09
N ILE A 67 7.41 -10.94 -20.56
CA ILE A 67 7.18 -11.52 -21.89
C ILE A 67 7.78 -10.61 -22.97
N MET A 68 7.50 -9.30 -22.92
CA MET A 68 8.02 -8.33 -23.87
C MET A 68 9.55 -8.22 -23.82
N LEU A 69 10.14 -8.19 -22.63
CA LEU A 69 11.59 -8.15 -22.46
C LEU A 69 12.26 -9.39 -23.06
N ILE A 70 11.70 -10.59 -22.81
CA ILE A 70 12.24 -11.84 -23.33
C ILE A 70 12.00 -11.97 -24.84
N VAL A 71 10.87 -11.52 -25.36
CA VAL A 71 10.57 -11.60 -26.80
C VAL A 71 11.44 -10.63 -27.62
N ILE A 72 11.63 -9.40 -27.14
CA ILE A 72 12.45 -8.38 -27.84
C ILE A 72 13.94 -8.69 -27.71
N PHE A 73 14.38 -9.17 -26.55
CA PHE A 73 15.77 -9.50 -26.25
C PHE A 73 15.88 -10.93 -25.71
N PRO A 74 15.72 -11.99 -26.54
CA PRO A 74 15.53 -13.36 -26.07
C PRO A 74 16.64 -13.84 -25.12
N VAL A 75 17.89 -13.65 -25.52
CA VAL A 75 19.04 -14.11 -24.75
C VAL A 75 19.27 -13.25 -23.49
N PHE A 76 19.27 -11.93 -23.65
CA PHE A 76 19.46 -11.00 -22.52
C PHE A 76 18.28 -11.03 -21.55
N GLY A 77 17.06 -10.95 -22.05
CA GLY A 77 15.84 -10.98 -21.22
C GLY A 77 15.72 -12.29 -20.43
N THR A 78 16.02 -13.43 -21.06
CA THR A 78 16.05 -14.71 -20.38
C THR A 78 17.12 -14.75 -19.27
N PHE A 79 18.31 -14.25 -19.55
CA PHE A 79 19.38 -14.20 -18.57
C PHE A 79 18.98 -13.36 -17.35
N VAL A 80 18.45 -12.16 -17.57
CA VAL A 80 17.98 -11.27 -16.49
C VAL A 80 16.83 -11.92 -15.71
N TYR A 81 15.86 -12.56 -16.41
CA TYR A 81 14.75 -13.24 -15.76
C TYR A 81 15.19 -14.40 -14.87
N VAL A 82 16.14 -15.22 -15.35
CA VAL A 82 16.72 -16.32 -14.55
C VAL A 82 17.49 -15.80 -13.34
N LEU A 83 18.30 -14.75 -13.50
CA LEU A 83 18.97 -14.11 -12.37
C LEU A 83 17.98 -13.62 -11.32
N MET A 84 16.87 -13.05 -11.78
CA MET A 84 15.78 -12.60 -10.91
C MET A 84 15.17 -13.78 -10.14
N LEU A 85 14.80 -14.86 -10.82
CA LEU A 85 14.27 -16.06 -10.16
C LEU A 85 15.23 -16.62 -9.11
N LEU A 86 16.53 -16.70 -9.44
CA LEU A 86 17.54 -17.12 -8.50
C LEU A 86 17.61 -16.22 -7.27
N SER A 87 17.44 -14.91 -7.43
CA SER A 87 17.45 -13.97 -6.30
C SER A 87 16.34 -14.23 -5.28
N LEU A 88 15.18 -14.72 -5.73
CA LEU A 88 14.05 -15.08 -4.85
C LEU A 88 14.41 -16.25 -3.90
N LEU A 89 15.26 -17.18 -4.34
CA LEU A 89 15.67 -18.32 -3.52
C LEU A 89 16.49 -17.91 -2.28
N PHE A 90 17.13 -16.75 -2.31
CA PHE A 90 18.00 -16.27 -1.23
C PHE A 90 17.33 -15.30 -0.26
N GLY A 91 16.06 -14.96 -0.45
CA GLY A 91 15.31 -14.01 0.37
C GLY A 91 14.96 -14.52 1.77
N LYS A 92 15.94 -14.60 2.70
CA LYS A 92 15.71 -15.07 4.08
C LYS A 92 14.61 -14.28 4.80
N THR A 93 14.62 -12.96 4.67
CA THR A 93 13.61 -12.07 5.30
C THR A 93 12.20 -12.45 4.87
N PHE A 94 11.95 -12.65 3.58
CA PHE A 94 10.61 -12.97 3.08
C PHE A 94 10.16 -14.38 3.45
N ARG A 95 11.07 -15.34 3.51
CA ARG A 95 10.75 -16.67 4.08
C ARG A 95 10.33 -16.58 5.55
N ASN A 96 10.96 -15.70 6.32
CA ASN A 96 10.55 -15.45 7.70
C ASN A 96 9.17 -14.78 7.76
N ILE A 97 8.89 -13.80 6.87
CA ILE A 97 7.58 -13.16 6.82
C ILE A 97 6.50 -14.19 6.50
N ILE A 98 6.67 -15.03 5.48
CA ILE A 98 5.72 -16.11 5.14
C ILE A 98 5.48 -17.02 6.35
N LYS A 99 6.53 -17.39 7.08
CA LYS A 99 6.41 -18.20 8.29
C LYS A 99 5.62 -17.50 9.38
N GLU A 100 5.88 -16.21 9.62
CA GLU A 100 5.17 -15.42 10.62
C GLU A 100 3.72 -15.12 10.18
N GLN A 101 3.43 -14.92 8.90
CA GLN A 101 2.07 -14.80 8.36
C GLN A 101 1.25 -16.06 8.61
N LYS A 102 1.85 -17.23 8.36
CA LYS A 102 1.19 -18.52 8.69
C LYS A 102 0.93 -18.69 10.18
N LYS A 103 1.80 -18.18 11.04
CA LYS A 103 1.57 -18.13 12.49
C LYS A 103 0.48 -17.11 12.82
N ALA A 104 0.54 -15.93 12.22
CA ALA A 104 -0.38 -14.83 12.45
C ALA A 104 -1.84 -15.21 12.11
N SER A 105 -2.08 -16.04 11.09
CA SER A 105 -3.42 -16.49 10.74
C SER A 105 -4.14 -17.21 11.90
N THR A 106 -3.40 -17.81 12.83
CA THR A 106 -3.99 -18.46 14.03
C THR A 106 -4.49 -17.46 15.08
N TYR A 107 -4.09 -16.20 14.98
CA TYR A 107 -4.53 -15.12 15.88
C TYR A 107 -5.74 -14.35 15.35
N TYR A 108 -6.10 -14.52 14.07
CA TYR A 108 -7.31 -13.99 13.46
C TYR A 108 -8.48 -14.93 13.75
N VAL A 109 -9.15 -14.71 14.85
CA VAL A 109 -10.28 -15.56 15.27
C VAL A 109 -11.58 -14.83 14.99
N GLN A 110 -12.40 -15.40 14.09
CA GLN A 110 -13.73 -14.87 13.78
C GLN A 110 -14.74 -15.34 14.84
N ASP A 111 -15.52 -14.39 15.33
CA ASP A 111 -16.75 -14.69 16.06
C ASP A 111 -17.86 -14.99 15.04
N GLU A 112 -18.19 -16.28 14.88
CA GLU A 112 -19.19 -16.73 13.91
C GLU A 112 -20.60 -16.15 14.16
N SER A 113 -20.89 -15.70 15.38
CA SER A 113 -22.15 -15.01 15.65
C SER A 113 -22.30 -13.71 14.86
N ILE A 114 -21.17 -13.00 14.61
CA ILE A 114 -21.13 -11.77 13.82
C ILE A 114 -21.42 -12.08 12.35
N ILE A 115 -20.79 -13.13 11.81
CA ILE A 115 -21.03 -13.55 10.42
C ILE A 115 -22.48 -13.97 10.20
N ASN A 116 -23.05 -14.73 11.14
CA ASN A 116 -24.45 -15.14 11.06
C ASN A 116 -25.41 -13.95 11.15
N GLU A 117 -25.07 -12.93 11.94
CA GLU A 117 -25.82 -11.68 12.02
C GLU A 117 -25.76 -10.91 10.67
N ILE A 118 -24.56 -10.75 10.10
CA ILE A 118 -24.38 -10.10 8.81
C ILE A 118 -25.13 -10.84 7.69
N ARG A 119 -25.03 -12.17 7.63
CA ARG A 119 -25.74 -13.00 6.64
C ARG A 119 -27.27 -12.85 6.72
N LYS A 120 -27.79 -12.75 7.93
CA LYS A 120 -29.23 -12.57 8.16
C LYS A 120 -29.71 -11.21 7.66
N ASP A 121 -28.89 -10.16 7.89
CA ASP A 121 -29.22 -8.79 7.54
C ASP A 121 -28.86 -8.41 6.11
N ASN A 122 -28.03 -9.21 5.45
CA ASN A 122 -27.55 -8.99 4.09
C ASN A 122 -27.70 -10.26 3.24
N PRO A 123 -28.79 -10.38 2.45
CA PRO A 123 -28.97 -11.51 1.54
C PRO A 123 -27.84 -11.67 0.52
N ASP A 124 -27.16 -10.56 0.19
CA ASP A 124 -26.07 -10.51 -0.79
C ASP A 124 -24.68 -10.69 -0.13
N TYR A 125 -24.63 -11.19 1.12
CA TYR A 125 -23.38 -11.39 1.87
C TYR A 125 -22.29 -12.11 1.05
N VAL A 126 -22.65 -13.17 0.33
CA VAL A 126 -21.71 -13.99 -0.45
C VAL A 126 -21.03 -13.16 -1.56
N SER A 127 -21.77 -12.25 -2.18
CA SER A 127 -21.24 -11.44 -3.27
C SER A 127 -20.54 -10.15 -2.82
N GLN A 128 -20.59 -9.82 -1.53
CA GLN A 128 -20.16 -8.50 -1.05
C GLN A 128 -19.10 -8.54 0.05
N LEU A 129 -19.13 -9.54 0.91
CA LEU A 129 -18.33 -9.57 2.14
C LEU A 129 -17.64 -10.91 2.41
N ALA A 130 -18.09 -11.99 1.77
CA ALA A 130 -17.61 -13.34 2.05
C ALA A 130 -16.12 -13.50 1.74
N PHE A 131 -15.60 -12.80 0.73
CA PHE A 131 -14.20 -12.88 0.36
C PHE A 131 -13.26 -12.59 1.55
N LEU A 132 -13.41 -11.44 2.22
CA LEU A 132 -12.55 -11.10 3.36
C LEU A 132 -12.66 -12.11 4.51
N HIS A 133 -13.85 -12.66 4.74
CA HIS A 133 -14.05 -13.69 5.74
C HIS A 133 -13.34 -15.01 5.40
N GLU A 134 -13.46 -15.46 4.13
CA GLU A 134 -12.80 -16.67 3.65
C GLU A 134 -11.26 -16.53 3.62
N GLU A 135 -10.75 -15.30 3.37
CA GLU A 135 -9.32 -14.97 3.49
C GLU A 135 -8.86 -14.87 4.97
N GLY A 136 -9.76 -15.09 5.92
CA GLY A 136 -9.44 -15.14 7.33
C GLY A 136 -9.33 -13.79 8.03
N PHE A 137 -9.80 -12.69 7.41
CA PHE A 137 -9.86 -11.37 8.06
C PHE A 137 -11.15 -11.21 8.87
N PRO A 138 -11.05 -11.07 10.23
CA PRO A 138 -12.24 -11.03 11.07
C PRO A 138 -13.04 -9.75 10.91
N PHE A 139 -14.36 -9.92 10.94
CA PHE A 139 -15.32 -8.85 11.13
C PHE A 139 -15.57 -8.61 12.61
N TYR A 140 -15.50 -7.35 13.02
CA TYR A 140 -15.70 -6.94 14.40
C TYR A 140 -16.94 -6.05 14.51
N ARG A 141 -17.76 -6.30 15.50
CA ARG A 141 -18.75 -5.36 16.03
C ARG A 141 -18.21 -4.69 17.30
N ASN A 142 -18.95 -3.73 17.84
CA ASN A 142 -18.54 -3.01 19.07
C ASN A 142 -17.15 -2.37 18.95
N THR A 143 -16.85 -1.89 17.74
CA THR A 143 -15.64 -1.14 17.44
C THR A 143 -16.04 0.21 16.86
N ASP A 144 -15.57 1.28 17.48
CA ASP A 144 -15.78 2.64 17.02
C ASP A 144 -14.63 3.10 16.13
N PHE A 145 -14.94 4.00 15.21
CA PHE A 145 -13.93 4.72 14.46
C PHE A 145 -14.26 6.20 14.33
N GLU A 146 -13.22 7.00 14.18
CA GLU A 146 -13.33 8.41 13.79
C GLU A 146 -12.51 8.61 12.52
N TYR A 147 -13.11 9.27 11.54
CA TYR A 147 -12.45 9.62 10.29
C TYR A 147 -12.03 11.09 10.31
N TYR A 148 -10.76 11.35 10.13
CA TYR A 148 -10.18 12.69 10.14
C TYR A 148 -9.63 13.04 8.76
N ALA A 149 -10.24 14.02 8.12
CA ALA A 149 -9.75 14.67 6.93
C ALA A 149 -10.06 16.18 7.03
N PRO A 150 -9.13 17.06 6.71
CA PRO A 150 -7.75 16.77 6.37
C PRO A 150 -6.95 16.18 7.56
N CYS A 151 -5.78 15.61 7.25
CA CYS A 151 -4.95 14.85 8.18
C CYS A 151 -4.53 15.61 9.45
N GLU A 152 -4.43 16.94 9.41
CA GLU A 152 -4.06 17.80 10.54
C GLU A 152 -4.96 17.59 11.77
N ASN A 153 -6.25 17.34 11.53
CA ASN A 153 -7.21 17.10 12.60
C ASN A 153 -6.91 15.77 13.33
N GLY A 154 -6.62 14.72 12.57
CA GLY A 154 -6.25 13.41 13.11
C GLY A 154 -4.88 13.41 13.80
N PHE A 155 -3.93 14.22 13.32
CA PHE A 155 -2.61 14.34 13.91
C PHE A 155 -2.66 14.87 15.36
N ASN A 156 -3.48 15.89 15.63
CA ASN A 156 -3.66 16.39 16.98
C ASN A 156 -4.22 15.32 17.94
N VAL A 157 -5.19 14.55 17.48
CA VAL A 157 -5.74 13.42 18.26
C VAL A 157 -4.69 12.34 18.49
N MET A 158 -3.87 12.04 17.48
CA MET A 158 -2.75 11.10 17.61
C MET A 158 -1.76 11.51 18.70
N LEU A 159 -1.38 12.79 18.76
CA LEU A 159 -0.49 13.29 19.80
C LEU A 159 -1.10 13.16 21.21
N GLU A 160 -2.41 13.43 21.35
CA GLU A 160 -3.10 13.29 22.64
C GLU A 160 -3.20 11.82 23.09
N GLU A 161 -3.48 10.89 22.17
CA GLU A 161 -3.52 9.47 22.52
C GLU A 161 -2.12 8.90 22.82
N LEU A 162 -1.07 9.35 22.13
CA LEU A 162 0.31 8.97 22.43
C LEU A 162 0.72 9.36 23.86
N LYS A 163 0.30 10.55 24.34
CA LYS A 163 0.57 11.01 25.71
C LYS A 163 -0.09 10.12 26.77
N LYS A 164 -1.16 9.40 26.44
CA LYS A 164 -1.91 8.52 27.35
C LYS A 164 -1.34 7.11 27.44
N ALA A 165 -0.35 6.75 26.60
CA ALA A 165 0.24 5.43 26.58
C ALA A 165 0.81 5.01 27.94
N GLU A 166 0.54 3.77 28.37
CA GLU A 166 0.94 3.21 29.66
C GLU A 166 1.77 1.95 29.53
N LYS A 167 1.56 1.14 28.48
CA LYS A 167 2.19 -0.18 28.30
C LYS A 167 3.11 -0.21 27.09
N TYR A 168 2.57 0.09 25.90
CA TYR A 168 3.34 0.06 24.66
C TYR A 168 2.83 0.99 23.56
N ILE A 169 3.73 1.39 22.65
CA ILE A 169 3.45 2.13 21.42
C ILE A 169 4.17 1.45 20.28
N PHE A 170 3.41 0.93 19.30
CA PHE A 170 3.95 0.27 18.11
C PHE A 170 3.60 1.05 16.85
N MET A 171 4.60 1.35 16.04
CA MET A 171 4.49 2.21 14.85
C MET A 171 5.12 1.55 13.63
N GLU A 172 4.39 1.52 12.51
CA GLU A 172 4.82 1.01 11.21
C GLU A 172 4.45 2.04 10.14
N TYR A 173 5.46 2.62 9.46
CA TYR A 173 5.26 3.67 8.47
C TYR A 173 6.20 3.54 7.29
N PHE A 174 5.71 3.86 6.07
CA PHE A 174 6.53 3.82 4.87
C PHE A 174 7.56 4.96 4.84
N ILE A 175 7.11 6.21 5.10
CA ILE A 175 8.00 7.39 5.14
C ILE A 175 8.02 7.97 6.54
N ILE A 176 9.24 8.21 7.02
CA ILE A 176 9.51 9.08 8.19
C ILE A 176 10.47 10.18 7.72
N GLU A 177 10.11 11.44 7.94
CA GLU A 177 10.99 12.61 7.73
C GLU A 177 11.05 13.44 9.01
N GLU A 178 12.25 13.78 9.46
CA GLU A 178 12.42 14.71 10.59
C GLU A 178 11.86 16.09 10.22
N GLY A 179 10.94 16.57 11.03
CA GLY A 179 10.21 17.81 10.84
C GLY A 179 9.29 18.07 12.03
N ILE A 180 8.32 18.97 11.88
CA ILE A 180 7.38 19.32 12.95
C ILE A 180 6.56 18.08 13.35
N MET A 181 5.99 17.37 12.36
CA MET A 181 5.14 16.20 12.61
C MET A 181 5.88 15.11 13.38
N PHE A 182 6.96 14.59 12.81
CA PHE A 182 7.65 13.46 13.41
C PHE A 182 8.41 13.84 14.69
N ASN A 183 9.02 15.03 14.78
CA ASN A 183 9.74 15.44 15.99
C ASN A 183 8.79 15.66 17.18
N SER A 184 7.55 16.10 16.93
CA SER A 184 6.52 16.19 17.98
C SER A 184 6.17 14.80 18.53
N ILE A 185 6.00 13.81 17.65
CA ILE A 185 5.78 12.40 18.03
C ILE A 185 7.00 11.89 18.79
N LEU A 186 8.21 12.02 18.22
CA LEU A 186 9.46 11.51 18.81
C LEU A 186 9.70 12.03 20.22
N SER A 187 9.42 13.31 20.47
CA SER A 187 9.53 13.91 21.80
C SER A 187 8.63 13.19 22.83
N ILE A 188 7.39 12.85 22.45
CA ILE A 188 6.48 12.10 23.32
C ILE A 188 6.99 10.66 23.50
N LEU A 189 7.48 10.01 22.45
CA LEU A 189 8.00 8.65 22.52
C LEU A 189 9.23 8.56 23.47
N GLU A 190 10.15 9.53 23.41
CA GLU A 190 11.31 9.60 24.32
C GLU A 190 10.89 9.79 25.79
N GLU A 191 9.84 10.55 26.03
CA GLU A 191 9.26 10.72 27.37
C GLU A 191 8.62 9.42 27.85
N LYS A 192 7.85 8.75 26.99
CA LYS A 192 7.18 7.48 27.30
C LYS A 192 8.17 6.35 27.59
N VAL A 193 9.27 6.27 26.86
CA VAL A 193 10.37 5.33 27.16
C VAL A 193 10.93 5.55 28.55
N LYS A 194 11.14 6.81 28.98
CA LYS A 194 11.59 7.13 30.35
C LYS A 194 10.57 6.71 31.43
N GLN A 195 9.28 6.64 31.07
CA GLN A 195 8.21 6.17 31.94
C GLN A 195 8.05 4.63 31.94
N GLY A 196 8.89 3.91 31.18
CA GLY A 196 8.87 2.45 31.10
C GLY A 196 7.93 1.88 30.04
N VAL A 197 7.35 2.72 29.16
CA VAL A 197 6.51 2.28 28.04
C VAL A 197 7.39 1.65 26.97
N GLU A 198 7.02 0.48 26.46
CA GLU A 198 7.71 -0.16 25.35
C GLU A 198 7.39 0.54 24.04
N VAL A 199 8.39 1.08 23.34
CA VAL A 199 8.20 1.76 22.05
C VAL A 199 8.92 0.98 20.96
N ARG A 200 8.17 0.63 19.88
CA ARG A 200 8.68 -0.02 18.66
C ARG A 200 8.38 0.83 17.45
N ILE A 201 9.39 1.06 16.60
CA ILE A 201 9.23 1.76 15.32
C ILE A 201 9.78 0.89 14.20
N MET A 202 8.94 0.60 13.21
CA MET A 202 9.33 0.00 11.93
C MET A 202 9.07 1.00 10.80
N TYR A 203 10.03 1.15 9.89
CA TYR A 203 9.87 2.01 8.72
C TYR A 203 10.49 1.37 7.50
N ASP A 204 9.93 1.66 6.31
CA ASP A 204 10.48 1.14 5.07
C ASP A 204 11.79 1.86 4.69
N ASP A 205 12.80 1.07 4.32
CA ASP A 205 14.12 1.61 4.00
C ASP A 205 14.14 2.42 2.70
N MET A 206 13.34 2.01 1.68
CA MET A 206 13.20 2.73 0.40
C MET A 206 12.34 3.99 0.58
N GLY A 207 11.21 3.86 1.27
CA GLY A 207 10.32 4.99 1.55
C GLY A 207 11.03 6.12 2.28
N SER A 208 11.92 5.77 3.21
CA SER A 208 12.70 6.73 4.00
C SER A 208 14.12 6.97 3.47
N LEU A 209 14.44 6.51 2.24
CA LEU A 209 15.80 6.61 1.67
C LEU A 209 16.33 8.04 1.57
N GLY A 210 15.46 8.96 1.16
CA GLY A 210 15.81 10.37 0.96
C GLY A 210 15.67 11.25 2.22
N THR A 211 15.11 10.70 3.31
CA THR A 211 14.73 11.47 4.51
C THR A 211 15.52 11.07 5.75
N LEU A 212 15.90 9.80 5.86
CA LEU A 212 16.62 9.26 7.02
C LEU A 212 18.00 8.69 6.66
N PRO A 213 19.01 8.84 7.54
CA PRO A 213 20.31 8.17 7.35
C PRO A 213 20.18 6.65 7.58
N ALA A 214 21.04 5.84 6.95
CA ALA A 214 21.05 4.38 7.10
C ALA A 214 21.22 3.88 8.55
N SER A 215 21.75 4.73 9.43
CA SER A 215 21.95 4.43 10.85
C SER A 215 20.78 4.86 11.73
N TYR A 216 19.65 5.30 11.18
CA TYR A 216 18.59 5.94 11.96
C TYR A 216 17.95 4.99 12.98
N ALA A 217 17.71 3.74 12.63
CA ALA A 217 17.23 2.74 13.61
C ALA A 217 18.17 2.64 14.83
N LYS A 218 19.51 2.64 14.60
CA LYS A 218 20.49 2.63 15.70
C LYS A 218 20.45 3.93 16.52
N GLN A 219 20.07 5.06 15.92
CA GLN A 219 19.92 6.32 16.67
C GLN A 219 18.69 6.27 17.57
N LEU A 220 17.58 5.69 17.10
CA LEU A 220 16.38 5.46 17.92
C LEU A 220 16.65 4.47 19.06
N GLU A 221 17.39 3.40 18.79
CA GLU A 221 17.78 2.44 19.84
C GLU A 221 18.61 3.09 20.97
N LYS A 222 19.49 4.05 20.66
CA LYS A 222 20.21 4.82 21.69
C LYS A 222 19.30 5.68 22.57
N LYS A 223 18.08 5.97 22.13
CA LYS A 223 17.05 6.69 22.87
C LYS A 223 16.11 5.73 23.64
N GLY A 224 16.39 4.42 23.61
CA GLY A 224 15.58 3.38 24.24
C GLY A 224 14.37 2.94 23.40
N ILE A 225 14.25 3.39 22.16
CA ILE A 225 13.18 3.03 21.24
C ILE A 225 13.67 1.84 20.39
N LYS A 226 13.00 0.70 20.47
CA LYS A 226 13.30 -0.43 19.57
C LYS A 226 12.97 -0.04 18.14
N ALA A 227 13.90 -0.19 17.20
CA ALA A 227 13.68 0.23 15.82
C ALA A 227 14.27 -0.73 14.80
N VAL A 228 13.61 -0.83 13.64
CA VAL A 228 14.08 -1.61 12.50
C VAL A 228 13.66 -0.96 11.17
N SER A 229 14.54 -1.02 10.16
CA SER A 229 14.17 -0.66 8.79
C SER A 229 13.73 -1.92 8.04
N PHE A 230 12.53 -1.87 7.45
CA PHE A 230 11.98 -2.95 6.64
C PHE A 230 12.69 -3.02 5.29
N ASN A 231 12.96 -4.24 4.83
CA ASN A 231 13.58 -4.57 3.55
C ASN A 231 14.72 -3.61 3.17
N ARG A 232 15.77 -3.68 3.97
CA ARG A 232 16.94 -2.80 3.84
C ARG A 232 17.52 -2.88 2.43
N ILE A 233 17.74 -1.71 1.81
CA ILE A 233 18.27 -1.62 0.47
C ILE A 233 19.67 -2.24 0.43
N SER A 234 19.79 -3.24 -0.44
CA SER A 234 21.06 -3.86 -0.81
C SER A 234 21.51 -3.29 -2.16
N PRO A 235 22.82 -3.11 -2.38
CA PRO A 235 23.33 -2.74 -3.69
C PRO A 235 23.10 -3.83 -4.76
N ILE A 236 22.86 -5.08 -4.35
CA ILE A 236 22.59 -6.20 -5.27
C ILE A 236 21.19 -6.04 -5.86
N ILE A 237 21.10 -5.91 -7.19
CA ILE A 237 19.83 -5.81 -7.91
C ILE A 237 19.08 -7.13 -7.76
N ASN A 238 17.91 -7.08 -7.12
CA ASN A 238 17.01 -8.20 -6.97
C ASN A 238 15.55 -7.71 -6.94
N THR A 239 14.61 -8.55 -7.35
CA THR A 239 13.17 -8.21 -7.38
C THR A 239 12.56 -8.05 -6.00
N ILE A 240 13.13 -8.71 -5.00
CA ILE A 240 12.73 -8.60 -3.59
C ILE A 240 12.79 -7.13 -3.12
N MET A 241 13.66 -6.30 -3.73
CA MET A 241 13.73 -4.86 -3.41
C MET A 241 12.44 -4.09 -3.75
N ASN A 242 11.59 -4.62 -4.62
CA ASN A 242 10.31 -4.00 -4.96
C ASN A 242 9.22 -4.24 -3.92
N HIS A 243 9.35 -5.30 -3.10
CA HIS A 243 8.40 -5.57 -2.02
C HIS A 243 8.64 -4.61 -0.87
N ARG A 244 7.76 -3.61 -0.72
CA ARG A 244 7.89 -2.53 0.25
C ARG A 244 6.77 -2.58 1.28
N ASP A 245 7.07 -2.13 2.48
CA ASP A 245 6.08 -1.97 3.53
C ASP A 245 5.45 -0.58 3.44
N HIS A 246 4.29 -0.53 2.78
CA HIS A 246 3.56 0.72 2.58
C HIS A 246 2.45 0.93 3.62
N ARG A 247 2.40 0.11 4.64
CA ARG A 247 1.44 0.25 5.76
C ARG A 247 1.69 1.53 6.56
N LYS A 248 0.64 2.02 7.20
CA LYS A 248 0.67 3.09 8.18
C LYS A 248 -0.18 2.64 9.34
N ILE A 249 0.48 2.16 10.38
CA ILE A 249 -0.15 1.60 11.57
C ILE A 249 0.50 2.22 12.81
N LEU A 250 -0.33 2.72 13.72
CA LEU A 250 0.06 3.06 15.08
C LEU A 250 -0.90 2.35 16.04
N VAL A 251 -0.38 1.56 16.95
CA VAL A 251 -1.17 0.92 18.01
C VAL A 251 -0.64 1.36 19.37
N ILE A 252 -1.55 1.79 20.26
CA ILE A 252 -1.27 2.26 21.60
C ILE A 252 -2.01 1.38 22.61
N ASP A 253 -1.30 0.62 23.43
CA ASP A 253 -1.81 -0.22 24.52
C ASP A 253 -2.90 -1.21 24.13
N GLY A 254 -3.12 -1.49 22.83
CA GLY A 254 -4.29 -2.20 22.34
C GLY A 254 -5.62 -1.49 22.61
N LYS A 255 -5.59 -0.22 23.01
CA LYS A 255 -6.75 0.62 23.34
C LYS A 255 -7.16 1.51 22.16
N VAL A 256 -6.18 1.96 21.35
CA VAL A 256 -6.37 2.83 20.20
C VAL A 256 -5.45 2.39 19.06
N ALA A 257 -5.96 2.40 17.83
CA ALA A 257 -5.16 2.25 16.63
C ALA A 257 -5.42 3.42 15.66
N PHE A 258 -4.38 3.82 14.93
CA PHE A 258 -4.48 4.78 13.83
C PHE A 258 -3.95 4.14 12.56
N SER A 259 -4.63 4.41 11.45
CA SER A 259 -4.23 4.05 10.09
C SER A 259 -4.71 5.10 9.09
N GLY A 260 -4.54 4.87 7.80
CA GLY A 260 -4.97 5.79 6.73
C GLY A 260 -3.87 6.05 5.71
N GLY A 261 -4.00 7.13 4.94
CA GLY A 261 -3.05 7.44 3.87
C GLY A 261 -1.75 8.10 4.33
N ALA A 262 -1.78 8.78 5.50
CA ALA A 262 -0.74 9.68 5.93
C ALA A 262 0.56 9.00 6.40
N ASN A 263 1.70 9.45 5.89
CA ASN A 263 3.02 9.15 6.45
C ASN A 263 3.42 10.19 7.51
N LEU A 264 4.61 10.06 8.10
CA LEU A 264 5.13 10.94 9.14
C LEU A 264 6.09 11.97 8.54
N ALA A 265 5.55 12.96 7.83
CA ALA A 265 6.28 14.08 7.28
C ALA A 265 5.39 15.34 7.22
N ASP A 266 6.01 16.52 7.19
CA ASP A 266 5.33 17.81 7.35
C ASP A 266 4.37 18.17 6.22
N GLU A 267 4.54 17.62 5.02
CA GLU A 267 3.60 17.79 3.92
C GLU A 267 2.23 17.19 4.23
N TYR A 268 2.14 16.07 4.97
CA TYR A 268 0.87 15.41 5.32
C TYR A 268 0.00 16.21 6.28
N ILE A 269 0.61 17.14 7.01
CA ILE A 269 -0.10 18.08 7.90
C ILE A 269 -0.05 19.52 7.39
N ASN A 270 0.25 19.73 6.11
CA ASN A 270 0.33 21.02 5.43
C ASN A 270 1.26 22.07 6.12
N LYS A 271 2.25 21.61 6.90
CA LYS A 271 3.29 22.48 7.49
C LYS A 271 4.46 22.72 6.53
N LYS A 272 4.48 21.99 5.40
CA LYS A 272 5.42 22.15 4.31
C LYS A 272 4.68 22.02 2.99
N VAL A 273 4.67 23.08 2.20
CA VAL A 273 4.08 23.03 0.85
C VAL A 273 5.06 22.32 -0.09
N LYS A 274 4.63 21.19 -0.68
CA LYS A 274 5.42 20.39 -1.60
C LYS A 274 4.78 20.29 -2.99
N HIS A 275 3.48 19.97 -3.05
CA HIS A 275 2.68 19.85 -4.26
C HIS A 275 1.31 20.52 -4.05
N GLY A 276 1.31 21.79 -3.65
CA GLY A 276 0.11 22.50 -3.23
C GLY A 276 -0.42 21.99 -1.89
N HIS A 277 -1.74 22.11 -1.69
CA HIS A 277 -2.41 21.55 -0.51
C HIS A 277 -2.41 20.02 -0.58
N TRP A 278 -1.98 19.38 0.51
CA TRP A 278 -1.95 17.93 0.63
C TRP A 278 -3.21 17.42 1.30
N MET A 279 -4.07 16.73 0.52
CA MET A 279 -5.30 16.15 1.03
C MET A 279 -5.07 14.68 1.38
N ASP A 280 -5.13 14.36 2.66
CA ASP A 280 -5.00 13.00 3.16
C ASP A 280 -5.91 12.77 4.37
N ASN A 281 -5.96 11.53 4.87
CA ASN A 281 -6.80 11.13 5.97
C ASN A 281 -6.06 10.29 7.01
N ILE A 282 -6.65 10.28 8.22
CA ILE A 282 -6.33 9.36 9.31
C ILE A 282 -7.64 8.76 9.79
N ILE A 283 -7.68 7.46 10.02
CA ILE A 283 -8.75 6.77 10.74
C ILE A 283 -8.23 6.35 12.12
N CYS A 284 -9.00 6.67 13.17
CA CYS A 284 -8.73 6.30 14.55
C CYS A 284 -9.73 5.21 14.96
N ILE A 285 -9.26 4.09 15.43
CA ILE A 285 -10.06 2.91 15.77
C ILE A 285 -9.97 2.68 17.28
N LYS A 286 -11.15 2.41 17.92
CA LYS A 286 -11.26 2.04 19.34
C LYS A 286 -12.18 0.82 19.48
N GLY A 287 -11.67 -0.28 20.02
CA GLY A 287 -12.43 -1.51 20.18
C GLY A 287 -11.69 -2.76 19.69
N LYS A 288 -12.44 -3.84 19.50
CA LYS A 288 -11.85 -5.17 19.23
C LYS A 288 -11.03 -5.26 17.93
N ALA A 289 -11.37 -4.47 16.90
CA ALA A 289 -10.66 -4.49 15.62
C ALA A 289 -9.19 -4.03 15.70
N ILE A 290 -8.77 -3.38 16.80
CA ILE A 290 -7.38 -3.02 17.05
C ILE A 290 -6.48 -4.25 17.02
N TRP A 291 -7.01 -5.41 17.43
CA TRP A 291 -6.29 -6.68 17.42
C TRP A 291 -5.73 -7.02 16.03
N SER A 292 -6.50 -6.82 14.97
CA SER A 292 -5.99 -7.07 13.60
C SER A 292 -4.80 -6.18 13.23
N TYR A 293 -4.83 -4.90 13.58
CA TYR A 293 -3.68 -4.01 13.35
C TYR A 293 -2.44 -4.42 14.13
N LEU A 294 -2.65 -4.85 15.38
CA LEU A 294 -1.57 -5.34 16.23
C LEU A 294 -0.93 -6.60 15.66
N VAL A 295 -1.74 -7.55 15.19
CA VAL A 295 -1.26 -8.79 14.55
C VAL A 295 -0.50 -8.45 13.27
N MET A 296 -0.99 -7.52 12.43
CA MET A 296 -0.28 -7.06 11.23
C MET A 296 1.11 -6.52 11.56
N PHE A 297 1.20 -5.62 12.53
CA PHE A 297 2.48 -5.05 13.00
C PHE A 297 3.42 -6.15 13.51
N LEU A 298 2.95 -7.00 14.44
CA LEU A 298 3.77 -8.02 15.08
C LEU A 298 4.28 -9.06 14.08
N THR A 299 3.53 -9.35 13.03
CA THR A 299 3.94 -10.27 11.96
C THR A 299 5.22 -9.78 11.28
N ASN A 300 5.24 -8.55 10.79
CA ASN A 300 6.41 -7.99 10.13
C ASN A 300 7.55 -7.73 11.13
N TRP A 301 7.21 -7.20 12.32
CA TRP A 301 8.19 -6.98 13.39
C TRP A 301 8.94 -8.26 13.74
N ASN A 302 8.18 -9.32 14.02
CA ASN A 302 8.77 -10.58 14.49
C ASN A 302 9.55 -11.31 13.38
N ALA A 303 9.13 -11.19 12.13
CA ALA A 303 9.89 -11.69 10.98
C ALA A 303 11.29 -11.07 10.87
N LEU A 304 11.46 -9.83 11.35
CA LEU A 304 12.71 -9.07 11.31
C LEU A 304 13.53 -9.18 12.61
N ARG A 305 12.86 -9.23 13.77
CA ARG A 305 13.51 -9.12 15.10
C ARG A 305 13.50 -10.44 15.88
N HIS A 306 12.57 -11.35 15.61
CA HIS A 306 12.43 -12.66 16.28
C HIS A 306 12.29 -12.56 17.82
N GLU A 307 11.56 -11.55 18.30
CA GLU A 307 11.47 -11.24 19.74
C GLU A 307 10.22 -11.85 20.41
N ASP A 308 9.11 -12.02 19.66
CA ASP A 308 7.83 -12.41 20.25
C ASP A 308 7.40 -13.81 19.85
N PHE A 309 7.21 -14.68 20.81
CA PHE A 309 6.72 -16.04 20.58
C PHE A 309 5.19 -16.13 20.63
N ASP A 310 4.55 -15.27 21.42
CA ASP A 310 3.10 -15.22 21.57
C ASP A 310 2.61 -13.77 21.47
N TYR A 311 1.75 -13.50 20.48
CA TYR A 311 1.19 -12.15 20.27
C TYR A 311 0.13 -11.80 21.29
N SER A 312 -0.52 -12.81 21.92
CA SER A 312 -1.62 -12.60 22.88
C SER A 312 -1.20 -11.78 24.11
N VAL A 313 0.10 -11.76 24.44
CA VAL A 313 0.64 -10.93 25.54
C VAL A 313 0.40 -9.43 25.37
N PHE A 314 0.19 -8.97 24.12
CA PHE A 314 -0.11 -7.57 23.79
C PHE A 314 -1.61 -7.31 23.63
N LYS A 315 -2.45 -8.36 23.71
CA LYS A 315 -3.89 -8.21 23.60
C LYS A 315 -4.45 -7.48 24.82
N ASN A 316 -5.29 -6.50 24.56
CA ASN A 316 -6.00 -5.83 25.64
C ASN A 316 -7.32 -6.55 25.90
N GLU A 317 -7.41 -7.22 27.04
CA GLU A 317 -8.65 -7.93 27.47
C GLU A 317 -9.68 -6.96 28.09
N ASP A 318 -9.25 -5.75 28.51
CA ASP A 318 -10.10 -4.76 29.18
C ASP A 318 -10.90 -3.89 28.19
N ILE A 319 -11.02 -4.31 26.93
CA ILE A 319 -11.82 -3.56 25.95
C ILE A 319 -13.29 -3.65 26.35
N VAL A 320 -13.80 -2.57 26.94
CA VAL A 320 -15.22 -2.42 27.31
C VAL A 320 -16.03 -2.44 26.02
N GLU A 321 -16.92 -3.42 25.89
CA GLU A 321 -17.91 -3.45 24.81
C GLU A 321 -18.89 -2.29 24.99
N LYS A 322 -18.65 -1.18 24.30
CA LYS A 322 -19.65 -0.13 24.19
C LYS A 322 -20.73 -0.63 23.24
N THR A 323 -21.91 -0.88 23.78
CA THR A 323 -23.08 -1.39 23.04
C THR A 323 -23.71 -0.39 22.06
N SER A 324 -23.13 0.82 21.92
CA SER A 324 -23.72 1.93 21.15
C SER A 324 -23.16 2.10 19.72
N PHE A 325 -22.21 1.27 19.28
CA PHE A 325 -21.67 1.38 17.93
C PHE A 325 -22.51 0.61 16.93
N ASP A 326 -22.81 1.25 15.83
CA ASP A 326 -23.48 0.64 14.68
C ASP A 326 -22.46 0.14 13.66
N GLY A 327 -22.84 -0.94 12.93
CA GLY A 327 -22.06 -1.50 11.85
C GLY A 327 -20.91 -2.42 12.27
N TYR A 328 -20.06 -2.72 11.29
CA TYR A 328 -18.98 -3.69 11.41
C TYR A 328 -17.69 -3.12 10.80
N ILE A 329 -16.56 -3.54 11.32
CA ILE A 329 -15.23 -3.14 10.86
C ILE A 329 -14.41 -4.40 10.60
N ALA A 330 -13.76 -4.49 9.44
CA ALA A 330 -12.81 -5.55 9.10
C ALA A 330 -11.50 -4.93 8.59
N PRO A 331 -10.48 -4.80 9.46
CA PRO A 331 -9.14 -4.48 8.99
C PRO A 331 -8.56 -5.67 8.23
N TYR A 332 -7.98 -5.41 7.06
CA TYR A 332 -7.36 -6.42 6.20
C TYR A 332 -5.98 -5.99 5.74
N ALA A 333 -5.18 -6.96 5.35
CA ALA A 333 -3.82 -6.77 4.85
C ALA A 333 -3.72 -7.24 3.40
N GLU A 334 -2.84 -6.56 2.65
CA GLU A 334 -2.34 -7.03 1.36
C GLU A 334 -0.88 -7.47 1.55
N THR A 335 -0.48 -8.50 0.82
CA THR A 335 0.90 -9.00 0.83
C THR A 335 1.34 -9.47 -0.55
N PRO A 336 2.55 -9.12 -1.01
CA PRO A 336 3.06 -9.60 -2.30
C PRO A 336 3.63 -11.03 -2.22
N LEU A 337 3.38 -11.78 -1.14
CA LEU A 337 4.00 -13.07 -0.86
C LEU A 337 3.05 -14.27 -0.98
N ASP A 338 1.79 -14.01 -1.26
CA ASP A 338 0.80 -15.02 -1.64
C ASP A 338 0.26 -14.76 -3.05
N GLU A 339 -0.76 -15.50 -3.44
CA GLU A 339 -1.34 -15.42 -4.79
C GLU A 339 -2.64 -14.63 -4.82
N GLU A 340 -3.13 -14.19 -3.65
CA GLU A 340 -4.38 -13.46 -3.53
C GLU A 340 -4.15 -11.95 -3.58
N LEU A 341 -5.00 -11.24 -4.30
CA LEU A 341 -4.99 -9.79 -4.43
C LEU A 341 -6.09 -9.20 -3.54
N THR A 342 -5.88 -9.27 -2.23
CA THR A 342 -6.90 -8.88 -1.25
C THR A 342 -7.40 -7.46 -1.46
N GLY A 343 -6.49 -6.51 -1.69
CA GLY A 343 -6.84 -5.11 -1.91
C GLY A 343 -7.65 -4.89 -3.17
N GLN A 344 -7.25 -5.51 -4.28
CA GLN A 344 -7.99 -5.43 -5.55
C GLN A 344 -9.36 -6.06 -5.43
N SER A 345 -9.46 -7.25 -4.85
CA SER A 345 -10.71 -7.99 -4.67
C SER A 345 -11.72 -7.20 -3.83
N VAL A 346 -11.27 -6.56 -2.73
CA VAL A 346 -12.14 -5.68 -1.93
C VAL A 346 -12.66 -4.50 -2.75
N TYR A 347 -11.82 -3.88 -3.58
CA TYR A 347 -12.24 -2.77 -4.43
C TYR A 347 -13.23 -3.22 -5.51
N GLU A 348 -13.00 -4.38 -6.11
CA GLU A 348 -13.91 -4.97 -7.10
C GLU A 348 -15.23 -5.40 -6.48
N ASP A 349 -15.24 -5.96 -5.27
CA ASP A 349 -16.45 -6.29 -4.51
C ASP A 349 -17.29 -5.04 -4.25
N LEU A 350 -16.69 -3.93 -3.83
CA LEU A 350 -17.39 -2.66 -3.64
C LEU A 350 -17.99 -2.13 -4.95
N LEU A 351 -17.24 -2.20 -6.05
CA LEU A 351 -17.72 -1.78 -7.38
C LEU A 351 -18.86 -2.65 -7.87
N ASN A 352 -18.74 -3.97 -7.72
CA ASN A 352 -19.75 -4.93 -8.17
C ASN A 352 -21.03 -4.85 -7.35
N SER A 353 -20.93 -4.56 -6.05
CA SER A 353 -22.03 -4.44 -5.09
C SER A 353 -22.81 -3.14 -5.22
N ALA A 354 -22.22 -2.13 -5.85
CA ALA A 354 -22.79 -0.80 -5.93
C ALA A 354 -24.09 -0.76 -6.75
N ASN A 355 -25.09 -0.04 -6.21
CA ASN A 355 -26.39 0.18 -6.84
C ASN A 355 -26.70 1.66 -7.15
N LYS A 356 -26.08 2.60 -6.40
CA LYS A 356 -26.32 4.05 -6.55
C LYS A 356 -25.06 4.78 -6.95
N TYR A 357 -23.99 4.63 -6.17
CA TYR A 357 -22.74 5.34 -6.40
C TYR A 357 -21.52 4.61 -5.80
N VAL A 358 -20.35 4.84 -6.41
CA VAL A 358 -19.02 4.58 -5.83
C VAL A 358 -18.14 5.81 -6.02
N TYR A 359 -17.65 6.37 -4.92
CA TYR A 359 -16.78 7.54 -4.92
C TYR A 359 -15.39 7.14 -4.43
N ILE A 360 -14.37 7.49 -5.21
CA ILE A 360 -12.98 7.03 -5.05
C ILE A 360 -12.05 8.22 -4.95
N MET A 361 -11.16 8.23 -3.95
CA MET A 361 -9.98 9.11 -3.93
C MET A 361 -8.72 8.25 -3.98
N THR A 362 -7.81 8.59 -4.88
CA THR A 362 -6.53 7.89 -5.02
C THR A 362 -5.46 8.81 -5.61
N PRO A 363 -4.18 8.72 -5.18
CA PRO A 363 -3.11 9.54 -5.73
C PRO A 363 -2.66 9.08 -7.12
N TYR A 364 -2.87 7.82 -7.47
CA TYR A 364 -2.43 7.21 -8.72
C TYR A 364 -3.55 6.37 -9.33
N LEU A 365 -3.52 6.28 -10.67
CA LEU A 365 -4.48 5.49 -11.45
C LEU A 365 -3.73 4.75 -12.55
N ILE A 366 -3.05 3.67 -12.17
CA ILE A 366 -2.27 2.81 -13.07
C ILE A 366 -2.70 1.38 -12.83
N ILE A 367 -3.82 1.01 -13.45
CA ILE A 367 -4.60 -0.19 -13.17
C ILE A 367 -4.57 -1.18 -14.33
N ASP A 368 -4.88 -2.42 -14.04
CA ASP A 368 -4.97 -3.50 -15.00
C ASP A 368 -6.30 -3.50 -15.77
N SER A 369 -6.44 -4.46 -16.69
CA SER A 369 -7.63 -4.58 -17.53
C SER A 369 -8.86 -5.01 -16.74
N GLU A 370 -8.71 -5.75 -15.64
CA GLU A 370 -9.80 -6.23 -14.80
C GLU A 370 -10.44 -5.07 -14.07
N MET A 371 -9.64 -4.27 -13.37
CA MET A 371 -10.11 -3.07 -12.68
C MET A 371 -10.72 -2.05 -13.64
N ILE A 372 -10.14 -1.83 -14.83
CA ILE A 372 -10.71 -0.95 -15.85
C ILE A 372 -12.09 -1.44 -16.26
N ASN A 373 -12.24 -2.73 -16.57
CA ASN A 373 -13.50 -3.31 -16.99
C ASN A 373 -14.54 -3.27 -15.87
N THR A 374 -14.16 -3.52 -14.62
CA THR A 374 -15.04 -3.44 -13.45
C THR A 374 -15.57 -2.02 -13.25
N LEU A 375 -14.71 -1.00 -13.31
CA LEU A 375 -15.11 0.42 -13.23
C LEU A 375 -16.10 0.81 -14.34
N ILE A 376 -15.78 0.44 -15.59
CA ILE A 376 -16.63 0.73 -16.74
C ILE A 376 -17.97 -0.02 -16.66
N HIS A 377 -17.95 -1.30 -16.28
CA HIS A 377 -19.16 -2.10 -16.15
C HIS A 377 -20.09 -1.51 -15.08
N THR A 378 -19.54 -1.15 -13.92
CA THR A 378 -20.28 -0.52 -12.84
C THR A 378 -20.91 0.80 -13.28
N ALA A 379 -20.17 1.66 -13.98
CA ALA A 379 -20.74 2.91 -14.54
C ALA A 379 -21.83 2.64 -15.57
N LYS A 380 -21.66 1.65 -16.46
CA LYS A 380 -22.66 1.27 -17.47
C LYS A 380 -23.92 0.63 -16.89
N LYS A 381 -23.85 0.05 -15.67
CA LYS A 381 -25.05 -0.38 -14.92
C LYS A 381 -25.92 0.80 -14.45
N GLY A 382 -25.44 2.04 -14.58
CA GLY A 382 -26.12 3.26 -14.13
C GLY A 382 -25.65 3.76 -12.76
N VAL A 383 -24.62 3.15 -12.17
CA VAL A 383 -24.01 3.58 -10.92
C VAL A 383 -23.18 4.85 -11.16
N ASP A 384 -23.28 5.83 -10.27
CA ASP A 384 -22.50 7.06 -10.32
C ASP A 384 -21.06 6.81 -9.82
N VAL A 385 -20.15 6.46 -10.73
CA VAL A 385 -18.75 6.21 -10.42
C VAL A 385 -17.95 7.51 -10.59
N ARG A 386 -17.34 7.99 -9.49
CA ARG A 386 -16.50 9.21 -9.50
C ARG A 386 -15.11 8.92 -8.91
N ILE A 387 -14.08 9.43 -9.57
CA ILE A 387 -12.69 9.32 -9.12
C ILE A 387 -12.11 10.72 -8.97
N ILE A 388 -11.57 11.04 -7.80
CA ILE A 388 -10.78 12.26 -7.57
C ILE A 388 -9.29 11.89 -7.59
N MET A 389 -8.56 12.59 -8.46
CA MET A 389 -7.12 12.48 -8.68
C MET A 389 -6.42 13.77 -8.26
N PRO A 390 -5.08 13.77 -8.04
CA PRO A 390 -4.32 14.99 -7.82
C PRO A 390 -4.36 15.92 -9.05
N GLY A 391 -4.54 17.22 -8.82
CA GLY A 391 -4.36 18.25 -9.86
C GLY A 391 -2.90 18.70 -10.01
N ILE A 392 -2.08 18.52 -8.95
CA ILE A 392 -0.64 18.80 -8.99
C ILE A 392 0.10 17.49 -8.72
N ALA A 393 0.88 17.03 -9.70
CA ALA A 393 1.60 15.77 -9.62
C ALA A 393 2.79 15.82 -8.64
N ASP A 394 3.03 14.72 -7.90
CA ASP A 394 4.28 14.49 -7.15
C ASP A 394 5.40 13.93 -8.06
N LYS A 395 5.00 13.10 -9.03
CA LYS A 395 5.86 12.50 -10.06
C LYS A 395 5.19 12.65 -11.41
N GLN A 396 5.72 13.56 -12.25
CA GLN A 396 5.08 13.91 -13.52
C GLN A 396 4.88 12.70 -14.46
N ILE A 397 5.86 11.79 -14.56
CA ILE A 397 5.75 10.60 -15.43
C ILE A 397 4.64 9.66 -14.96
N VAL A 398 4.50 9.47 -13.65
CA VAL A 398 3.45 8.59 -13.05
C VAL A 398 2.08 9.22 -13.28
N HIS A 399 1.95 10.52 -13.10
CA HIS A 399 0.71 11.24 -13.37
C HIS A 399 0.36 11.19 -14.87
N ASP A 400 1.31 11.52 -15.75
CA ASP A 400 1.10 11.45 -17.20
C ASP A 400 0.70 10.04 -17.68
N LEU A 401 1.28 9.01 -17.08
CA LEU A 401 0.88 7.64 -17.36
C LEU A 401 -0.56 7.39 -16.89
N GLY A 402 -0.93 7.83 -15.68
CA GLY A 402 -2.29 7.74 -15.15
C GLY A 402 -3.34 8.38 -16.07
N THR A 403 -3.02 9.55 -16.65
CA THR A 403 -3.94 10.24 -17.57
C THR A 403 -4.22 9.45 -18.85
N THR A 404 -3.38 8.47 -19.22
CA THR A 404 -3.65 7.61 -20.39
C THR A 404 -4.86 6.70 -20.21
N TYR A 405 -5.30 6.46 -18.97
CA TYR A 405 -6.48 5.67 -18.65
C TYR A 405 -7.78 6.51 -18.68
N TYR A 406 -7.69 7.84 -18.58
CA TYR A 406 -8.83 8.73 -18.44
C TYR A 406 -9.81 8.63 -19.60
N ALA A 407 -9.33 8.72 -20.83
CA ALA A 407 -10.18 8.70 -22.04
C ALA A 407 -11.08 7.45 -22.08
N GLN A 408 -10.50 6.27 -21.83
CA GLN A 408 -11.21 4.99 -21.84
C GLN A 408 -12.26 4.93 -20.71
N LEU A 409 -11.90 5.35 -19.52
CA LEU A 409 -12.79 5.35 -18.36
C LEU A 409 -13.95 6.34 -18.53
N ILE A 410 -13.68 7.57 -19.00
CA ILE A 410 -14.70 8.61 -19.24
C ILE A 410 -15.67 8.16 -20.33
N GLN A 411 -15.17 7.60 -21.44
CA GLN A 411 -16.00 7.01 -22.49
C GLN A 411 -16.85 5.83 -21.99
N GLY A 412 -16.35 5.12 -20.98
CA GLY A 412 -17.04 4.07 -20.26
C GLY A 412 -18.12 4.55 -19.28
N GLY A 413 -18.21 5.87 -19.02
CA GLY A 413 -19.18 6.46 -18.12
C GLY A 413 -18.65 6.83 -16.72
N VAL A 414 -17.39 6.55 -16.43
CA VAL A 414 -16.72 6.94 -15.18
C VAL A 414 -16.44 8.45 -15.21
N LYS A 415 -16.67 9.14 -14.11
CA LYS A 415 -16.43 10.59 -13.99
C LYS A 415 -15.12 10.83 -13.25
N ILE A 416 -14.17 11.50 -13.90
CA ILE A 416 -12.85 11.81 -13.34
C ILE A 416 -12.75 13.30 -13.02
N TYR A 417 -12.14 13.57 -11.87
CA TYR A 417 -11.96 14.93 -11.34
C TYR A 417 -10.53 15.10 -10.87
N GLU A 418 -9.93 16.28 -11.08
CA GLU A 418 -8.62 16.63 -10.58
C GLU A 418 -8.70 17.74 -9.54
N TYR A 419 -8.13 17.49 -8.36
CA TYR A 419 -8.12 18.40 -7.23
C TYR A 419 -7.19 19.58 -7.47
N GLU A 420 -7.72 20.74 -7.88
CA GLU A 420 -6.95 21.90 -8.29
C GLU A 420 -6.00 22.48 -7.21
N PRO A 421 -6.36 22.49 -5.89
CA PRO A 421 -5.48 23.06 -4.88
C PRO A 421 -4.16 22.30 -4.67
N GLY A 422 -4.05 21.02 -5.12
CA GLY A 422 -2.84 20.29 -4.86
C GLY A 422 -2.89 18.78 -5.10
N PHE A 423 -2.37 18.04 -4.13
CA PHE A 423 -2.16 16.60 -4.20
C PHE A 423 -3.13 15.84 -3.29
N VAL A 424 -4.00 15.02 -3.87
CA VAL A 424 -4.83 14.07 -3.14
C VAL A 424 -4.02 12.81 -2.91
N HIS A 425 -3.79 12.47 -1.63
CA HIS A 425 -3.07 11.25 -1.24
C HIS A 425 -3.94 10.26 -0.46
N SER A 426 -5.20 10.56 -0.21
CA SER A 426 -6.20 9.66 0.38
C SER A 426 -6.42 8.43 -0.50
N LYS A 427 -6.63 7.25 0.12
CA LYS A 427 -7.02 6.00 -0.53
C LYS A 427 -8.34 5.56 0.09
N VAL A 428 -9.42 5.93 -0.57
CA VAL A 428 -10.77 5.80 -0.05
C VAL A 428 -11.71 5.34 -1.14
N PHE A 429 -12.54 4.37 -0.82
CA PHE A 429 -13.75 4.04 -1.56
C PHE A 429 -14.94 4.21 -0.62
N VAL A 430 -16.00 4.83 -1.09
CA VAL A 430 -17.28 4.89 -0.37
C VAL A 430 -18.43 4.55 -1.32
N CYS A 431 -19.27 3.62 -0.90
CA CYS A 431 -20.32 3.03 -1.71
C CYS A 431 -21.67 3.04 -0.99
N ASP A 432 -22.68 3.63 -1.64
CA ASP A 432 -24.11 3.52 -1.30
C ASP A 432 -24.50 3.86 0.16
N ASP A 433 -23.71 4.69 0.87
CA ASP A 433 -23.83 5.00 2.30
C ASP A 433 -23.68 3.74 3.21
N THR A 434 -23.33 2.60 2.64
CA THR A 434 -23.32 1.30 3.31
C THR A 434 -21.93 0.76 3.53
N TYR A 435 -21.02 0.98 2.56
CA TYR A 435 -19.65 0.50 2.59
C TYR A 435 -18.66 1.64 2.44
N ALA A 436 -17.53 1.53 3.14
CA ALA A 436 -16.35 2.32 2.81
C ALA A 436 -15.09 1.49 3.09
N THR A 437 -14.02 1.76 2.37
CA THR A 437 -12.69 1.30 2.75
C THR A 437 -11.75 2.49 2.83
N VAL A 438 -10.95 2.51 3.90
CA VAL A 438 -9.94 3.54 4.18
C VAL A 438 -8.63 2.83 4.49
N GLY A 439 -7.56 3.21 3.81
CA GLY A 439 -6.29 2.52 4.05
C GLY A 439 -5.12 3.11 3.29
N THR A 440 -4.21 2.21 2.92
CA THR A 440 -2.93 2.58 2.31
C THR A 440 -2.85 2.21 0.84
N ILE A 441 -3.80 1.41 0.32
CA ILE A 441 -3.78 0.77 -1.00
C ILE A 441 -4.16 1.75 -2.10
N ASN A 442 -3.20 2.14 -2.95
CA ASN A 442 -3.47 2.95 -4.13
C ASN A 442 -4.08 2.12 -5.27
N LEU A 443 -4.68 2.79 -6.24
CA LEU A 443 -5.01 2.20 -7.54
C LEU A 443 -3.80 2.20 -8.49
N ASP A 444 -2.72 1.51 -8.07
CA ASP A 444 -1.53 1.29 -8.89
C ASP A 444 -0.95 -0.12 -8.69
N TYR A 445 -0.15 -0.58 -9.67
CA TYR A 445 0.45 -1.91 -9.64
C TYR A 445 1.32 -2.17 -8.40
N ARG A 446 1.99 -1.15 -7.85
CA ARG A 446 2.82 -1.36 -6.66
C ARG A 446 1.99 -1.70 -5.46
N SER A 447 0.91 -0.96 -5.23
CA SER A 447 0.03 -1.19 -4.08
C SER A 447 -0.76 -2.49 -4.23
N LEU A 448 -1.20 -2.83 -5.45
CA LEU A 448 -2.04 -3.99 -5.69
C LEU A 448 -1.27 -5.32 -5.82
N TYR A 449 0.05 -5.27 -6.15
CA TYR A 449 0.80 -6.49 -6.46
C TYR A 449 2.15 -6.63 -5.75
N LEU A 450 2.75 -5.54 -5.26
CA LEU A 450 4.16 -5.54 -4.84
C LEU A 450 4.40 -5.10 -3.40
N HIS A 451 3.43 -4.43 -2.77
CA HIS A 451 3.59 -3.86 -1.44
C HIS A 451 2.85 -4.65 -0.36
N PHE A 452 3.37 -4.56 0.86
CA PHE A 452 2.57 -4.84 2.04
C PHE A 452 1.73 -3.60 2.31
N GLU A 453 0.41 -3.78 2.30
CA GLU A 453 -0.56 -2.70 2.51
C GLU A 453 -1.55 -3.08 3.60
N ASN A 454 -2.36 -2.13 4.04
CA ASN A 454 -3.52 -2.41 4.86
C ASN A 454 -4.72 -1.55 4.48
N GLY A 455 -5.89 -2.13 4.64
CA GLY A 455 -7.15 -1.44 4.49
C GLY A 455 -8.07 -1.71 5.67
N THR A 456 -9.10 -0.90 5.80
CA THR A 456 -10.16 -1.04 6.79
C THR A 456 -11.48 -0.99 6.08
N LEU A 457 -12.15 -2.13 5.97
CA LEU A 457 -13.52 -2.17 5.46
C LEU A 457 -14.47 -1.76 6.58
N LEU A 458 -15.33 -0.81 6.29
CA LEU A 458 -16.42 -0.29 7.13
C LEU A 458 -17.73 -0.71 6.51
N TYR A 459 -18.62 -1.32 7.28
CA TYR A 459 -19.90 -1.82 6.81
C TYR A 459 -21.03 -1.40 7.73
N LYS A 460 -22.09 -0.82 7.15
CA LYS A 460 -23.34 -0.39 7.82
C LYS A 460 -23.15 0.57 9.00
N SER A 461 -22.09 1.36 9.07
CA SER A 461 -21.93 2.42 10.08
C SER A 461 -22.38 3.77 9.54
N LYS A 462 -23.08 4.53 10.39
CA LYS A 462 -23.51 5.92 10.06
C LYS A 462 -22.33 6.85 9.81
N LYS A 463 -21.17 6.58 10.44
CA LYS A 463 -19.94 7.37 10.25
C LYS A 463 -19.30 7.19 8.87
N ILE A 464 -19.80 6.26 8.03
CA ILE A 464 -19.46 6.19 6.60
C ILE A 464 -19.85 7.48 5.88
N LEU A 465 -20.87 8.18 6.37
CA LEU A 465 -21.28 9.48 5.84
C LEU A 465 -20.21 10.56 6.03
N ASP A 466 -19.33 10.47 7.04
CA ASP A 466 -18.23 11.40 7.23
C ASP A 466 -17.18 11.23 6.11
N VAL A 467 -16.93 9.98 5.71
CA VAL A 467 -16.06 9.65 4.58
C VAL A 467 -16.63 10.19 3.27
N LYS A 468 -17.95 10.00 3.05
CA LYS A 468 -18.67 10.55 1.90
C LYS A 468 -18.63 12.08 1.89
N GLN A 469 -18.88 12.72 3.03
CA GLN A 469 -18.89 14.18 3.13
C GLN A 469 -17.51 14.75 2.77
N ASN A 470 -16.44 14.14 3.26
CA ASN A 470 -15.08 14.55 2.88
C ASN A 470 -14.83 14.41 1.36
N PHE A 471 -15.36 13.35 0.72
CA PHE A 471 -15.30 13.24 -0.73
C PHE A 471 -16.04 14.40 -1.41
N MET A 472 -17.25 14.72 -0.97
CA MET A 472 -18.06 15.79 -1.56
C MET A 472 -17.44 17.17 -1.38
N ASP A 473 -16.90 17.48 -0.18
CA ASP A 473 -16.21 18.74 0.10
C ASP A 473 -14.91 18.89 -0.74
N THR A 474 -14.25 17.76 -1.02
CA THR A 474 -13.07 17.73 -1.88
C THR A 474 -13.47 17.95 -3.34
N LEU A 475 -14.57 17.31 -3.77
CA LEU A 475 -15.09 17.41 -5.14
C LEU A 475 -15.44 18.84 -5.55
N GLU A 476 -15.93 19.67 -4.62
CA GLU A 476 -16.22 21.10 -4.87
C GLU A 476 -14.98 21.90 -5.30
N LYS A 477 -13.77 21.39 -4.99
CA LYS A 477 -12.48 22.01 -5.31
C LYS A 477 -11.80 21.36 -6.51
N CYS A 478 -12.54 20.56 -7.27
CA CYS A 478 -11.98 19.78 -8.38
C CYS A 478 -12.47 20.28 -9.73
N LYS A 479 -11.58 20.23 -10.71
CA LYS A 479 -11.93 20.34 -12.12
C LYS A 479 -12.43 19.00 -12.63
N LYS A 480 -13.62 18.96 -13.24
CA LYS A 480 -14.09 17.78 -13.96
C LYS A 480 -13.34 17.64 -15.28
N ILE A 481 -12.80 16.46 -15.54
CA ILE A 481 -12.04 16.15 -16.75
C ILE A 481 -13.02 15.65 -17.82
N GLN A 482 -12.82 16.16 -19.06
CA GLN A 482 -13.56 15.73 -20.26
C GLN A 482 -12.63 14.92 -21.17
N VAL A 483 -13.19 14.20 -22.15
CA VAL A 483 -12.38 13.42 -23.13
C VAL A 483 -11.42 14.32 -23.89
N GLU A 484 -11.83 15.55 -24.20
CA GLU A 484 -11.03 16.55 -24.89
C GLU A 484 -9.78 16.97 -24.12
N ASP A 485 -9.85 16.98 -22.77
CA ASP A 485 -8.70 17.32 -21.92
C ASP A 485 -7.63 16.20 -21.93
N THR A 486 -7.94 15.00 -22.43
CA THR A 486 -7.04 13.83 -22.39
C THR A 486 -6.14 13.71 -23.62
N HIS A 487 -6.25 14.61 -24.59
CA HIS A 487 -5.47 14.57 -25.83
C HIS A 487 -3.98 14.84 -25.57
N VAL A 488 -3.15 13.89 -25.92
CA VAL A 488 -1.68 14.03 -25.94
C VAL A 488 -1.15 14.00 -27.37
N ASN A 489 -0.05 14.69 -27.66
CA ASN A 489 0.59 14.59 -28.95
C ASN A 489 1.11 13.15 -29.23
N ILE A 490 1.24 12.79 -30.50
CA ILE A 490 1.60 11.44 -30.93
C ILE A 490 2.92 10.97 -30.30
N VAL A 491 3.93 11.84 -30.22
CA VAL A 491 5.26 11.48 -29.67
C VAL A 491 5.16 11.16 -28.18
N LYS A 492 4.47 12.01 -27.40
CA LYS A 492 4.21 11.76 -25.97
C LYS A 492 3.36 10.50 -25.81
N GLY A 493 2.35 10.28 -26.64
CA GLY A 493 1.52 9.09 -26.61
C GLY A 493 2.30 7.79 -26.83
N LEU A 494 3.19 7.75 -27.84
CA LEU A 494 4.08 6.62 -28.08
C LEU A 494 5.04 6.37 -26.91
N PHE A 495 5.64 7.43 -26.37
CA PHE A 495 6.49 7.31 -25.18
C PHE A 495 5.75 6.74 -23.98
N LEU A 496 4.56 7.25 -23.67
CA LEU A 496 3.73 6.76 -22.56
C LEU A 496 3.26 5.31 -22.82
N SER A 497 3.02 4.90 -24.07
CA SER A 497 2.70 3.52 -24.40
C SER A 497 3.86 2.55 -24.09
N ILE A 498 5.11 2.99 -24.34
CA ILE A 498 6.30 2.23 -23.94
C ILE A 498 6.38 2.14 -22.42
N ILE A 499 6.22 3.28 -21.72
CA ILE A 499 6.25 3.33 -20.24
C ILE A 499 5.16 2.42 -19.65
N ARG A 500 3.98 2.34 -20.28
CA ARG A 500 2.87 1.50 -19.84
C ARG A 500 3.22 0.00 -19.82
N ILE A 501 4.11 -0.48 -20.70
CA ILE A 501 4.62 -1.86 -20.64
C ILE A 501 5.36 -2.13 -19.33
N PHE A 502 6.03 -1.11 -18.81
CA PHE A 502 6.81 -1.17 -17.55
C PHE A 502 6.00 -0.72 -16.32
N SER A 503 4.69 -0.50 -16.45
CA SER A 503 3.81 -0.12 -15.33
C SER A 503 3.98 -0.98 -14.08
N PRO A 504 4.19 -2.31 -14.18
CA PRO A 504 4.39 -3.16 -13.01
C PRO A 504 5.65 -2.82 -12.19
N LEU A 505 6.54 -1.98 -12.71
CA LEU A 505 7.75 -1.53 -12.00
C LEU A 505 7.65 -0.10 -11.46
N LEU A 506 6.62 0.66 -11.87
CA LEU A 506 6.40 2.09 -11.53
C LEU A 506 5.48 2.30 -10.29
#